data_a9e3650413b2f92639ada8a5d66b4d5b
#
_entry.id   a9e3650413b2f92639ada8a5d66b4d5b
#
_cell.length_a   1.000
_cell.length_b   1.000
_cell.length_c   1.000
_cell.angle_alpha   90.00
_cell.angle_beta   90.00
_cell.angle_gamma   90.00
#
_symmetry.space_group_name_H-M   'P 1'
#
loop_
_entity.id
_entity.type
_entity.pdbx_description
1 polymer ?
#
loop_
_entity_poly.entity_id
_entity_poly.type
_entity_poly.pdbx_seq_one_letter_code
_entity_poly.pdbx_strand_id
1 'polypeptide(L)'
;MIPREVLQEYREGLIVGSACEAGEVYRTVEDLFEGKATQEQLQQVASFYDYLEVQPLGNNAFLERTGRFTHEQLMDMNKRVYETAKALGIPCCATCDVHFLRPEDAMTRTVRQYSQGYHDAEFQAPLYYRTTEEMLAEFSYFDKDTAYEICVTNPNKIADQCESMKPVPDDDQLYSPTLPGAEQEIHDLSYAKAHRLYGDPLPKIVEDRLKLELDAIINHGYAVLYDIAHKLVKHSVDDGYLVGSRGSVGSSFVACMTDITEVNPLVPHYRCPKCRHTEFFTNNEYASGFDMPVKKCPECGTEMVRDGHNIPFAVFMGLH
;
A
#
# COMPACT_ATOMS: atom_id res chain seq x y z
N MET A 1 12.27 -2.99 -6.38
CA MET A 1 12.93 -4.01 -7.22
C MET A 1 13.78 -4.89 -6.31
N ILE A 2 13.76 -6.21 -6.51
CA ILE A 2 14.58 -7.15 -5.77
C ILE A 2 15.88 -7.36 -6.57
N PRO A 3 17.08 -7.17 -5.98
CA PRO A 3 18.34 -7.49 -6.65
C PRO A 3 18.40 -8.98 -7.02
N ARG A 4 19.08 -9.29 -8.12
CA ARG A 4 19.20 -10.68 -8.63
C ARG A 4 19.90 -11.60 -7.63
N GLU A 5 20.90 -11.09 -6.94
CA GLU A 5 21.64 -11.81 -5.91
C GLU A 5 20.75 -12.22 -4.75
N VAL A 6 19.86 -11.33 -4.31
CA VAL A 6 18.89 -11.61 -3.24
C VAL A 6 17.84 -12.63 -3.72
N LEU A 7 17.34 -12.50 -4.96
CA LEU A 7 16.44 -13.49 -5.52
C LEU A 7 17.10 -14.87 -5.63
N GLN A 8 18.38 -14.92 -5.92
CA GLN A 8 19.14 -16.16 -6.02
C GLN A 8 19.40 -16.80 -4.64
N GLU A 9 19.62 -15.97 -3.61
CA GLU A 9 19.76 -16.44 -2.21
C GLU A 9 18.48 -17.11 -1.70
N TYR A 10 17.31 -16.54 -2.07
CA TYR A 10 15.98 -17.05 -1.66
C TYR A 10 15.29 -17.86 -2.76
N ARG A 11 16.04 -18.50 -3.65
CA ARG A 11 15.53 -19.20 -4.84
C ARG A 11 14.72 -20.44 -4.54
N GLU A 12 15.01 -21.11 -3.43
CA GLU A 12 14.35 -22.36 -3.04
C GLU A 12 12.84 -22.13 -2.81
N GLY A 13 12.01 -22.97 -3.41
CA GLY A 13 10.54 -22.85 -3.34
C GLY A 13 9.94 -21.77 -4.25
N LEU A 14 10.74 -21.07 -5.08
CA LEU A 14 10.23 -20.07 -6.02
C LEU A 14 10.26 -20.58 -7.46
N ILE A 15 9.20 -20.32 -8.20
CA ILE A 15 9.11 -20.46 -9.66
C ILE A 15 9.20 -19.05 -10.23
N VAL A 16 10.24 -18.79 -11.05
CA VAL A 16 10.50 -17.44 -11.57
C VAL A 16 10.33 -17.41 -13.08
N GLY A 17 9.40 -16.60 -13.58
CA GLY A 17 9.15 -16.36 -14.99
C GLY A 17 9.91 -15.15 -15.53
N SER A 18 10.05 -15.08 -16.86
CA SER A 18 10.82 -14.02 -17.53
C SER A 18 10.10 -12.68 -17.63
N ALA A 19 8.87 -12.59 -17.18
CA ALA A 19 8.02 -11.39 -17.23
C ALA A 19 7.71 -10.89 -18.66
N CYS A 20 7.19 -9.65 -18.78
CA CYS A 20 6.74 -9.02 -20.02
C CYS A 20 7.89 -8.43 -20.87
N GLU A 21 7.56 -7.54 -21.79
CA GLU A 21 8.52 -6.83 -22.66
C GLU A 21 9.54 -5.99 -21.87
N ALA A 22 9.18 -5.57 -20.65
CA ALA A 22 10.09 -4.85 -19.76
C ALA A 22 11.13 -5.77 -19.09
N GLY A 23 10.93 -7.10 -19.17
CA GLY A 23 11.84 -8.11 -18.65
C GLY A 23 13.15 -8.21 -19.44
N GLU A 24 14.18 -8.71 -18.77
CA GLU A 24 15.52 -8.78 -19.41
C GLU A 24 15.59 -9.76 -20.59
N VAL A 25 14.77 -10.83 -20.60
CA VAL A 25 14.73 -11.77 -21.71
C VAL A 25 14.20 -11.09 -22.97
N TYR A 26 13.03 -10.43 -22.90
CA TYR A 26 12.44 -9.77 -24.05
C TYR A 26 13.32 -8.62 -24.55
N ARG A 27 13.89 -7.82 -23.66
CA ARG A 27 14.86 -6.77 -24.01
C ARG A 27 16.11 -7.33 -24.73
N THR A 28 16.60 -8.48 -24.30
CA THR A 28 17.72 -9.15 -24.99
C THR A 28 17.30 -9.64 -26.38
N VAL A 29 16.03 -10.06 -26.55
CA VAL A 29 15.49 -10.38 -27.88
C VAL A 29 15.42 -9.13 -28.75
N GLU A 30 14.95 -7.99 -28.23
CA GLU A 30 14.98 -6.72 -28.96
C GLU A 30 16.40 -6.36 -29.40
N ASP A 31 17.37 -6.43 -28.48
CA ASP A 31 18.78 -6.18 -28.76
C ASP A 31 19.36 -7.15 -29.80
N LEU A 32 18.91 -8.41 -29.79
CA LEU A 32 19.30 -9.41 -30.82
C LEU A 32 18.81 -8.98 -32.22
N PHE A 33 17.55 -8.53 -32.31
CA PHE A 33 16.98 -8.06 -33.59
C PHE A 33 17.60 -6.74 -34.07
N GLU A 34 18.11 -5.94 -33.17
CA GLU A 34 18.88 -4.72 -33.47
C GLU A 34 20.38 -4.99 -33.74
N GLY A 35 20.82 -6.25 -33.62
CA GLY A 35 22.24 -6.63 -33.80
C GLY A 35 23.16 -6.24 -32.63
N LYS A 36 22.61 -5.94 -31.45
CA LYS A 36 23.35 -5.54 -30.26
C LYS A 36 23.64 -6.70 -29.31
N ALA A 37 22.92 -7.82 -29.44
CA ALA A 37 23.11 -9.03 -28.65
C ALA A 37 23.28 -10.26 -29.53
N THR A 38 23.75 -11.36 -28.93
CA THR A 38 23.89 -12.66 -29.62
C THR A 38 22.90 -13.68 -29.05
N GLN A 39 22.71 -14.80 -29.78
CA GLN A 39 21.84 -15.89 -29.33
C GLN A 39 22.39 -16.54 -28.02
N GLU A 40 23.69 -16.61 -27.85
CA GLU A 40 24.34 -17.14 -26.65
C GLU A 40 24.03 -16.24 -25.43
N GLN A 41 24.04 -14.91 -25.60
CA GLN A 41 23.67 -13.97 -24.55
C GLN A 41 22.21 -14.13 -24.15
N LEU A 42 21.31 -14.29 -25.14
CA LEU A 42 19.89 -14.56 -24.86
C LEU A 42 19.73 -15.86 -24.08
N GLN A 43 20.40 -16.94 -24.47
CA GLN A 43 20.34 -18.20 -23.72
C GLN A 43 20.89 -18.07 -22.30
N GLN A 44 21.98 -17.31 -22.10
CA GLN A 44 22.55 -17.05 -20.80
C GLN A 44 21.57 -16.28 -19.88
N VAL A 45 20.92 -15.25 -20.40
CA VAL A 45 19.92 -14.50 -19.64
C VAL A 45 18.70 -15.38 -19.32
N ALA A 46 18.20 -16.11 -20.32
CA ALA A 46 17.03 -16.97 -20.19
C ALA A 46 17.22 -18.14 -19.22
N SER A 47 18.45 -18.66 -19.10
CA SER A 47 18.78 -19.80 -18.20
C SER A 47 18.57 -19.52 -16.72
N PHE A 48 18.36 -18.28 -16.33
CA PHE A 48 18.04 -17.90 -14.95
C PHE A 48 16.60 -18.26 -14.55
N TYR A 49 15.69 -18.34 -15.52
CA TYR A 49 14.27 -18.49 -15.32
C TYR A 49 13.82 -19.96 -15.37
N ASP A 50 12.72 -20.26 -14.65
CA ASP A 50 12.10 -21.59 -14.70
C ASP A 50 11.18 -21.74 -15.90
N TYR A 51 10.64 -20.62 -16.38
CA TYR A 51 9.85 -20.57 -17.63
C TYR A 51 10.00 -19.20 -18.31
N LEU A 52 9.79 -19.17 -19.61
CA LEU A 52 9.76 -17.93 -20.37
C LEU A 52 8.34 -17.54 -20.74
N GLU A 53 8.10 -16.25 -20.92
CA GLU A 53 6.79 -15.70 -21.24
C GLU A 53 6.78 -15.04 -22.61
N VAL A 54 5.68 -15.25 -23.33
CA VAL A 54 5.31 -14.51 -24.54
C VAL A 54 3.93 -13.88 -24.35
N GLN A 55 3.71 -12.74 -24.97
CA GLN A 55 2.46 -12.00 -24.82
C GLN A 55 1.79 -11.78 -26.17
N PRO A 56 0.46 -11.52 -26.22
CA PRO A 56 -0.21 -11.09 -27.44
C PRO A 56 0.51 -9.92 -28.11
N LEU A 57 0.59 -9.92 -29.43
CA LEU A 57 1.32 -8.89 -30.18
C LEU A 57 0.80 -7.47 -29.87
N GLY A 58 -0.51 -7.34 -29.59
CA GLY A 58 -1.13 -6.08 -29.22
C GLY A 58 -0.57 -5.45 -27.95
N ASN A 59 -0.01 -6.27 -27.02
CA ASN A 59 0.63 -5.75 -25.80
C ASN A 59 1.87 -4.91 -26.14
N ASN A 60 2.57 -5.28 -27.22
CA ASN A 60 3.80 -4.65 -27.68
C ASN A 60 3.60 -3.75 -28.93
N ALA A 61 2.35 -3.43 -29.27
CA ALA A 61 2.02 -2.60 -30.45
C ALA A 61 2.66 -1.20 -30.42
N PHE A 62 3.11 -0.73 -29.28
CA PHE A 62 3.87 0.53 -29.16
C PHE A 62 5.21 0.46 -29.89
N LEU A 63 5.84 -0.71 -29.98
CA LEU A 63 7.09 -0.91 -30.72
C LEU A 63 6.88 -0.75 -32.22
N GLU A 64 5.72 -1.21 -32.74
CA GLU A 64 5.30 -1.03 -34.14
C GLU A 64 4.91 0.45 -34.38
N ARG A 65 4.10 1.05 -33.51
CA ARG A 65 3.66 2.44 -33.60
C ARG A 65 4.83 3.42 -33.60
N THR A 66 5.88 3.13 -32.84
CA THR A 66 7.10 3.98 -32.81
C THR A 66 8.04 3.71 -33.99
N GLY A 67 7.74 2.74 -34.85
CA GLY A 67 8.57 2.37 -36.01
C GLY A 67 9.86 1.64 -35.63
N ARG A 68 9.95 1.14 -34.37
CA ARG A 68 11.15 0.42 -33.93
C ARG A 68 11.21 -0.99 -34.52
N PHE A 69 10.05 -1.67 -34.59
CA PHE A 69 9.92 -3.00 -35.19
C PHE A 69 8.66 -3.11 -36.01
N THR A 70 8.63 -4.06 -36.96
CA THR A 70 7.44 -4.38 -37.77
C THR A 70 6.58 -5.43 -37.07
N HIS A 71 5.33 -5.56 -37.46
CA HIS A 71 4.43 -6.59 -36.96
C HIS A 71 5.01 -8.01 -37.14
N GLU A 72 5.64 -8.29 -38.30
CA GLU A 72 6.31 -9.56 -38.56
C GLU A 72 7.48 -9.80 -37.59
N GLN A 73 8.25 -8.75 -37.29
CA GLN A 73 9.34 -8.85 -36.29
C GLN A 73 8.82 -9.15 -34.91
N LEU A 74 7.67 -8.58 -34.48
CA LEU A 74 7.07 -8.92 -33.17
C LEU A 74 6.65 -10.40 -33.10
N MET A 75 6.10 -10.96 -34.19
CA MET A 75 5.84 -12.41 -34.29
C MET A 75 7.12 -13.23 -34.17
N ASP A 76 8.16 -12.83 -34.87
CA ASP A 76 9.45 -13.54 -34.85
C ASP A 76 10.17 -13.42 -33.52
N MET A 77 10.01 -12.30 -32.77
CA MET A 77 10.49 -12.15 -31.41
C MET A 77 9.83 -13.17 -30.46
N ASN A 78 8.51 -13.31 -30.50
CA ASN A 78 7.80 -14.33 -29.71
C ASN A 78 8.26 -15.75 -30.06
N LYS A 79 8.43 -16.05 -31.34
CA LYS A 79 9.00 -17.32 -31.80
C LYS A 79 10.42 -17.53 -31.25
N ARG A 80 11.25 -16.49 -31.24
CA ARG A 80 12.61 -16.53 -30.70
C ARG A 80 12.63 -16.85 -29.20
N VAL A 81 11.72 -16.26 -28.43
CA VAL A 81 11.56 -16.61 -27.00
C VAL A 81 11.17 -18.08 -26.85
N TYR A 82 10.19 -18.57 -27.62
CA TYR A 82 9.76 -19.97 -27.59
C TYR A 82 10.90 -20.93 -27.95
N GLU A 83 11.61 -20.65 -29.05
CA GLU A 83 12.76 -21.48 -29.51
C GLU A 83 13.87 -21.52 -28.46
N THR A 84 14.11 -20.39 -27.77
CA THR A 84 15.11 -20.30 -26.67
C THR A 84 14.67 -21.14 -25.48
N ALA A 85 13.40 -21.07 -25.07
CA ALA A 85 12.85 -21.91 -24.02
C ALA A 85 13.01 -23.41 -24.34
N LYS A 86 12.65 -23.78 -25.58
CA LYS A 86 12.77 -25.16 -26.06
C LYS A 86 14.23 -25.66 -26.09
N ALA A 87 15.17 -24.81 -26.50
CA ALA A 87 16.60 -25.13 -26.49
C ALA A 87 17.15 -25.33 -25.08
N LEU A 88 16.61 -24.62 -24.09
CA LEU A 88 16.95 -24.74 -22.67
C LEU A 88 16.18 -25.86 -21.94
N GLY A 89 15.18 -26.47 -22.58
CA GLY A 89 14.32 -27.48 -21.96
C GLY A 89 13.39 -26.96 -20.88
N ILE A 90 13.07 -25.67 -20.90
CA ILE A 90 12.15 -25.01 -19.96
C ILE A 90 10.81 -24.64 -20.64
N PRO A 91 9.68 -24.55 -19.90
CA PRO A 91 8.42 -24.17 -20.48
C PRO A 91 8.44 -22.74 -21.06
N CYS A 92 7.67 -22.53 -22.15
CA CYS A 92 7.26 -21.20 -22.59
C CYS A 92 5.75 -21.05 -22.36
N CYS A 93 5.32 -19.98 -21.71
CA CYS A 93 3.92 -19.71 -21.39
C CYS A 93 3.42 -18.44 -22.08
N ALA A 94 2.24 -18.49 -22.65
CA ALA A 94 1.56 -17.30 -23.15
C ALA A 94 0.79 -16.64 -21.97
N THR A 95 1.17 -15.41 -21.64
CA THR A 95 0.54 -14.62 -20.58
C THR A 95 -0.15 -13.39 -21.18
N CYS A 96 -1.24 -12.94 -20.56
CA CYS A 96 -2.09 -11.89 -21.11
C CYS A 96 -1.77 -10.49 -20.57
N ASP A 97 -1.07 -10.39 -19.44
CA ASP A 97 -0.78 -9.13 -18.75
C ASP A 97 -2.05 -8.30 -18.45
N VAL A 98 -3.03 -8.95 -17.83
CA VAL A 98 -4.37 -8.38 -17.61
C VAL A 98 -4.33 -7.16 -16.68
N HIS A 99 -4.81 -6.02 -17.16
CA HIS A 99 -4.97 -4.79 -16.40
C HIS A 99 -6.43 -4.35 -16.23
N PHE A 100 -7.34 -4.90 -17.02
CA PHE A 100 -8.78 -4.65 -16.94
C PHE A 100 -9.59 -5.84 -17.46
N LEU A 101 -10.86 -5.91 -17.10
CA LEU A 101 -11.68 -7.10 -17.34
C LEU A 101 -12.17 -7.21 -18.80
N ARG A 102 -12.68 -6.11 -19.34
CA ARG A 102 -13.34 -6.09 -20.68
C ARG A 102 -12.65 -5.09 -21.60
N PRO A 103 -12.70 -5.27 -22.92
CA PRO A 103 -12.12 -4.31 -23.87
C PRO A 103 -12.57 -2.86 -23.68
N GLU A 104 -13.85 -2.64 -23.34
CA GLU A 104 -14.41 -1.31 -23.09
C GLU A 104 -13.85 -0.62 -21.84
N ASP A 105 -13.29 -1.37 -20.88
CA ASP A 105 -12.68 -0.83 -19.67
C ASP A 105 -11.35 -0.11 -19.94
N ALA A 106 -10.81 -0.23 -21.15
CA ALA A 106 -9.63 0.50 -21.62
C ALA A 106 -9.79 2.03 -21.41
N MET A 107 -11.00 2.56 -21.62
CA MET A 107 -11.29 3.98 -21.41
C MET A 107 -11.08 4.40 -19.94
N THR A 108 -11.50 3.58 -18.99
CA THR A 108 -11.32 3.85 -17.56
C THR A 108 -9.83 3.88 -17.20
N ARG A 109 -9.05 2.95 -17.77
CA ARG A 109 -7.59 2.92 -17.59
C ARG A 109 -6.94 4.16 -18.21
N THR A 110 -7.37 4.59 -19.38
CA THR A 110 -6.90 5.84 -20.04
C THR A 110 -7.08 7.04 -19.12
N VAL A 111 -8.28 7.23 -18.56
CA VAL A 111 -8.56 8.35 -17.64
C VAL A 111 -7.66 8.29 -16.41
N ARG A 112 -7.48 7.12 -15.83
CA ARG A 112 -6.61 6.92 -14.66
C ARG A 112 -5.15 7.24 -14.98
N GLN A 113 -4.61 6.74 -16.08
CA GLN A 113 -3.24 7.00 -16.50
C GLN A 113 -3.01 8.46 -16.84
N TYR A 114 -3.97 9.09 -17.52
CA TYR A 114 -3.90 10.52 -17.82
C TYR A 114 -3.85 11.36 -16.54
N SER A 115 -4.64 11.02 -15.51
CA SER A 115 -4.59 11.70 -14.21
C SER A 115 -3.27 11.52 -13.46
N GLN A 116 -2.49 10.48 -13.80
CA GLN A 116 -1.16 10.20 -13.26
C GLN A 116 -0.02 10.83 -14.09
N GLY A 117 -0.36 11.58 -15.16
CA GLY A 117 0.61 12.30 -16.00
C GLY A 117 1.23 11.48 -17.13
N TYR A 118 0.66 10.32 -17.50
CA TYR A 118 1.13 9.56 -18.67
C TYR A 118 0.70 10.28 -19.96
N HIS A 119 1.66 10.64 -20.79
CA HIS A 119 1.42 11.40 -22.03
C HIS A 119 0.87 10.56 -23.18
N ASP A 120 0.99 9.25 -23.12
CA ASP A 120 0.55 8.28 -24.11
C ASP A 120 -0.66 7.46 -23.66
N ALA A 121 -1.35 7.89 -22.62
CA ALA A 121 -2.49 7.20 -22.01
C ALA A 121 -3.61 6.87 -23.00
N GLU A 122 -3.77 7.64 -24.09
CA GLU A 122 -4.75 7.41 -25.15
C GLU A 122 -4.46 6.16 -26.01
N PHE A 123 -3.21 5.69 -26.02
CA PHE A 123 -2.79 4.52 -26.79
C PHE A 123 -2.78 3.25 -25.93
N GLN A 124 -3.96 2.85 -25.47
CA GLN A 124 -4.07 1.66 -24.63
C GLN A 124 -3.72 0.39 -25.39
N ALA A 125 -2.82 -0.41 -24.80
CA ALA A 125 -2.64 -1.79 -25.21
C ALA A 125 -3.89 -2.62 -24.81
N PRO A 126 -4.25 -3.69 -25.57
CA PRO A 126 -5.46 -4.48 -25.32
C PRO A 126 -5.25 -5.47 -24.15
N LEU A 127 -4.99 -4.95 -22.95
CA LEU A 127 -4.66 -5.71 -21.74
C LEU A 127 -5.91 -6.18 -20.98
N TYR A 128 -6.93 -6.63 -21.70
CA TYR A 128 -8.14 -7.18 -21.10
C TYR A 128 -8.01 -8.68 -20.84
N TYR A 129 -8.87 -9.19 -19.95
CA TYR A 129 -8.93 -10.61 -19.65
C TYR A 129 -9.43 -11.41 -20.88
N ARG A 130 -8.63 -12.35 -21.38
CA ARG A 130 -8.95 -13.19 -22.53
C ARG A 130 -9.32 -14.60 -22.11
N THR A 131 -10.29 -15.19 -22.79
CA THR A 131 -10.58 -16.62 -22.70
C THR A 131 -9.49 -17.44 -23.35
N THR A 132 -9.51 -18.75 -23.14
CA THR A 132 -8.57 -19.68 -23.80
C THR A 132 -8.66 -19.58 -25.33
N GLU A 133 -9.87 -19.51 -25.88
CA GLU A 133 -10.11 -19.39 -27.32
C GLU A 133 -9.54 -18.09 -27.88
N GLU A 134 -9.70 -16.98 -27.17
CA GLU A 134 -9.14 -15.69 -27.55
C GLU A 134 -7.61 -15.71 -27.48
N MET A 135 -7.03 -16.32 -26.44
CA MET A 135 -5.57 -16.48 -26.37
C MET A 135 -5.03 -17.36 -27.52
N LEU A 136 -5.67 -18.47 -27.84
CA LEU A 136 -5.28 -19.31 -28.98
C LEU A 136 -5.37 -18.55 -30.34
N ALA A 137 -6.35 -17.65 -30.46
CA ALA A 137 -6.47 -16.80 -31.64
C ALA A 137 -5.32 -15.78 -31.76
N GLU A 138 -4.89 -15.17 -30.65
CA GLU A 138 -3.75 -14.24 -30.58
C GLU A 138 -2.43 -14.90 -31.04
N PHE A 139 -2.27 -16.20 -30.78
CA PHE A 139 -1.06 -16.96 -31.14
C PHE A 139 -1.23 -17.84 -32.37
N SER A 140 -2.21 -17.53 -33.23
CA SER A 140 -2.50 -18.28 -34.46
C SER A 140 -1.38 -18.27 -35.52
N TYR A 141 -0.35 -17.47 -35.35
CA TYR A 141 0.87 -17.45 -36.15
C TYR A 141 1.88 -18.55 -35.77
N PHE A 142 1.66 -19.28 -34.70
CA PHE A 142 2.27 -20.57 -34.40
C PHE A 142 1.42 -21.69 -35.03
N ASP A 143 2.00 -22.90 -35.15
CA ASP A 143 1.20 -24.08 -35.44
C ASP A 143 0.27 -24.39 -34.25
N LYS A 144 -0.81 -25.16 -34.48
CA LYS A 144 -1.86 -25.42 -33.50
C LYS A 144 -1.35 -26.10 -32.23
N ASP A 145 -0.40 -27.03 -32.38
CA ASP A 145 0.12 -27.79 -31.25
C ASP A 145 0.99 -26.89 -30.38
N THR A 146 1.84 -26.08 -30.99
CA THR A 146 2.66 -25.09 -30.29
C THR A 146 1.78 -24.00 -29.60
N ALA A 147 0.77 -23.47 -30.32
CA ALA A 147 -0.15 -22.50 -29.69
C ALA A 147 -0.88 -23.10 -28.49
N TYR A 148 -1.33 -24.35 -28.58
CA TYR A 148 -1.97 -25.04 -27.45
C TYR A 148 -0.98 -25.33 -26.32
N GLU A 149 0.25 -25.69 -26.65
CA GLU A 149 1.32 -25.91 -25.66
C GLU A 149 1.55 -24.64 -24.81
N ILE A 150 1.78 -23.50 -25.45
CA ILE A 150 2.10 -22.25 -24.73
C ILE A 150 0.91 -21.60 -24.05
N CYS A 151 -0.32 -21.73 -24.61
CA CYS A 151 -1.52 -21.09 -24.04
C CYS A 151 -2.21 -21.94 -22.98
N VAL A 152 -2.09 -23.28 -23.04
CA VAL A 152 -2.87 -24.18 -22.18
C VAL A 152 -1.97 -25.13 -21.41
N THR A 153 -1.15 -25.93 -22.10
CA THR A 153 -0.42 -27.03 -21.45
C THR A 153 0.62 -26.52 -20.46
N ASN A 154 1.46 -25.58 -20.88
CA ASN A 154 2.55 -25.08 -20.04
C ASN A 154 2.07 -24.21 -18.87
N PRO A 155 1.11 -23.27 -19.04
CA PRO A 155 0.53 -22.56 -17.90
C PRO A 155 -0.06 -23.49 -16.82
N ASN A 156 -0.79 -24.54 -17.23
CA ASN A 156 -1.30 -25.54 -16.28
C ASN A 156 -0.18 -26.30 -15.57
N LYS A 157 0.88 -26.71 -16.29
CA LYS A 157 2.05 -27.36 -15.68
C LYS A 157 2.72 -26.46 -14.61
N ILE A 158 2.79 -25.16 -14.84
CA ILE A 158 3.34 -24.22 -13.84
C ILE A 158 2.37 -24.10 -12.65
N ALA A 159 1.08 -23.95 -12.92
CA ALA A 159 0.07 -23.87 -11.87
C ALA A 159 0.03 -25.12 -10.98
N ASP A 160 0.18 -26.32 -11.56
CA ASP A 160 0.18 -27.59 -10.85
C ASP A 160 1.40 -27.77 -9.92
N GLN A 161 2.46 -26.98 -10.10
CA GLN A 161 3.63 -26.96 -9.21
C GLN A 161 3.46 -26.03 -8.02
N CYS A 162 2.47 -25.12 -8.07
CA CYS A 162 2.22 -24.15 -7.01
C CYS A 162 1.47 -24.82 -5.84
N GLU A 163 2.06 -24.73 -4.65
CA GLU A 163 1.40 -25.20 -3.43
C GLU A 163 0.53 -24.10 -2.84
N SER A 164 -0.57 -24.51 -2.18
CA SER A 164 -1.39 -23.57 -1.42
C SER A 164 -0.63 -23.16 -0.15
N MET A 165 -0.27 -21.91 -0.06
CA MET A 165 0.40 -21.36 1.11
C MET A 165 -0.30 -20.10 1.60
N LYS A 166 -0.23 -19.85 2.89
CA LYS A 166 -0.68 -18.59 3.45
C LYS A 166 0.50 -17.61 3.43
N PRO A 167 0.35 -16.45 2.78
CA PRO A 167 1.42 -15.45 2.69
C PRO A 167 1.71 -14.77 4.03
N VAL A 168 0.77 -14.85 4.98
CA VAL A 168 0.91 -14.36 6.36
C VAL A 168 0.75 -15.55 7.30
N PRO A 169 1.62 -15.74 8.30
CA PRO A 169 1.46 -16.79 9.31
C PRO A 169 0.08 -16.78 9.95
N ASP A 170 -0.45 -17.98 10.26
CA ASP A 170 -1.74 -18.20 10.92
C ASP A 170 -1.67 -17.98 12.45
N ASP A 171 -0.78 -17.12 12.89
CA ASP A 171 -0.78 -16.69 14.27
C ASP A 171 -1.50 -15.33 14.35
N ASP A 172 -2.48 -15.23 15.20
CA ASP A 172 -3.15 -13.96 15.52
C ASP A 172 -2.20 -12.99 16.27
N GLN A 173 -0.88 -13.15 16.11
CA GLN A 173 0.11 -12.33 16.80
C GLN A 173 0.28 -10.98 16.09
N LEU A 174 0.15 -9.92 16.87
CA LEU A 174 0.62 -8.60 16.48
C LEU A 174 2.15 -8.55 16.59
N TYR A 175 2.83 -8.42 15.47
CA TYR A 175 4.30 -8.26 15.41
C TYR A 175 4.69 -6.82 15.73
N SER A 176 4.32 -6.35 16.93
CA SER A 176 4.74 -5.04 17.41
C SER A 176 6.18 -5.11 17.91
N PRO A 177 7.01 -4.08 17.67
CA PRO A 177 8.34 -4.01 18.25
C PRO A 177 8.24 -3.98 19.79
N THR A 178 9.27 -4.47 20.46
CA THR A 178 9.32 -4.44 21.94
C THR A 178 10.10 -3.20 22.38
N LEU A 179 9.45 -2.33 23.14
CA LEU A 179 10.03 -1.15 23.77
C LEU A 179 9.78 -1.22 25.29
N PRO A 180 10.79 -1.61 26.08
CA PRO A 180 10.62 -1.68 27.53
C PRO A 180 10.23 -0.31 28.11
N GLY A 181 9.18 -0.30 28.93
CA GLY A 181 8.69 0.91 29.61
C GLY A 181 7.70 1.76 28.81
N ALA A 182 7.36 1.40 27.57
CA ALA A 182 6.43 2.18 26.74
C ALA A 182 5.06 2.38 27.39
N GLU A 183 4.52 1.36 28.07
CA GLU A 183 3.24 1.45 28.78
C GLU A 183 3.27 2.53 29.87
N GLN A 184 4.32 2.53 30.69
CA GLN A 184 4.49 3.52 31.77
C GLN A 184 4.74 4.92 31.18
N GLU A 185 5.55 5.02 30.12
CA GLU A 185 5.86 6.30 29.47
C GLU A 185 4.60 6.95 28.90
N ILE A 186 3.76 6.21 28.18
CA ILE A 186 2.50 6.73 27.64
C ILE A 186 1.51 7.10 28.73
N HIS A 187 1.41 6.29 29.78
CA HIS A 187 0.60 6.61 30.95
C HIS A 187 1.04 7.95 31.56
N ASP A 188 2.32 8.08 31.89
CA ASP A 188 2.85 9.25 32.60
C ASP A 188 2.76 10.52 31.74
N LEU A 189 3.07 10.44 30.46
CA LEU A 189 2.91 11.55 29.52
C LEU A 189 1.45 12.03 29.47
N SER A 190 0.52 11.08 29.36
CA SER A 190 -0.91 11.38 29.26
C SER A 190 -1.43 12.10 30.48
N TYR A 191 -1.14 11.57 31.68
CA TYR A 191 -1.55 12.20 32.93
C TYR A 191 -0.85 13.54 33.19
N ALA A 192 0.45 13.64 32.91
CA ALA A 192 1.20 14.89 33.06
C ALA A 192 0.59 16.04 32.23
N LYS A 193 0.25 15.77 30.97
CA LYS A 193 -0.40 16.77 30.11
C LYS A 193 -1.84 17.06 30.54
N ALA A 194 -2.60 16.04 30.91
CA ALA A 194 -3.97 16.21 31.40
C ALA A 194 -3.99 17.10 32.64
N HIS A 195 -3.17 16.84 33.68
CA HIS A 195 -3.07 17.68 34.85
C HIS A 195 -2.62 19.11 34.53
N ARG A 196 -1.69 19.26 33.61
CA ARG A 196 -1.26 20.59 33.12
C ARG A 196 -2.40 21.40 32.52
N LEU A 197 -3.31 20.75 31.77
CA LEU A 197 -4.40 21.40 31.06
C LEU A 197 -5.67 21.56 31.90
N TYR A 198 -6.02 20.56 32.69
CA TYR A 198 -7.31 20.45 33.39
C TYR A 198 -7.21 20.60 34.93
N GLY A 199 -6.00 20.59 35.49
CA GLY A 199 -5.77 20.76 36.93
C GLY A 199 -5.70 19.45 37.71
N ASP A 200 -5.65 19.57 39.03
CA ASP A 200 -5.62 18.47 39.98
C ASP A 200 -6.59 18.79 41.15
N PRO A 201 -7.61 17.94 41.41
CA PRO A 201 -7.91 16.68 40.69
C PRO A 201 -8.43 16.92 39.28
N LEU A 202 -8.29 15.89 38.40
CA LEU A 202 -8.84 15.93 37.06
C LEU A 202 -10.38 15.94 37.08
N PRO A 203 -11.05 16.67 36.18
CA PRO A 203 -12.49 16.52 35.99
C PRO A 203 -12.84 15.06 35.64
N LYS A 204 -13.94 14.55 36.21
CA LYS A 204 -14.32 13.14 36.03
C LYS A 204 -14.40 12.70 34.56
N ILE A 205 -14.89 13.54 33.65
CA ILE A 205 -15.00 13.24 32.24
C ILE A 205 -13.62 13.04 31.56
N VAL A 206 -12.59 13.75 32.04
CA VAL A 206 -11.20 13.63 31.56
C VAL A 206 -10.58 12.33 32.11
N GLU A 207 -10.74 12.10 33.42
CA GLU A 207 -10.23 10.91 34.11
C GLU A 207 -10.83 9.62 33.51
N ASP A 208 -12.17 9.57 33.39
CA ASP A 208 -12.87 8.40 32.84
C ASP A 208 -12.41 8.08 31.41
N ARG A 209 -12.21 9.13 30.58
CA ARG A 209 -11.76 8.96 29.22
C ARG A 209 -10.30 8.48 29.12
N LEU A 210 -9.39 9.05 29.92
CA LEU A 210 -7.99 8.59 29.96
C LEU A 210 -7.90 7.13 30.39
N LYS A 211 -8.62 6.76 31.44
CA LYS A 211 -8.61 5.39 31.94
C LYS A 211 -9.14 4.42 30.91
N LEU A 212 -10.28 4.72 30.29
CA LEU A 212 -10.87 3.88 29.23
C LEU A 212 -9.89 3.62 28.08
N GLU A 213 -9.24 4.68 27.61
CA GLU A 213 -8.33 4.57 26.47
C GLU A 213 -7.01 3.90 26.83
N LEU A 214 -6.39 4.26 27.95
CA LEU A 214 -5.14 3.64 28.42
C LEU A 214 -5.33 2.15 28.70
N ASP A 215 -6.43 1.75 29.36
CA ASP A 215 -6.74 0.34 29.60
C ASP A 215 -6.85 -0.43 28.26
N ALA A 216 -7.52 0.14 27.26
CA ALA A 216 -7.65 -0.48 25.95
C ALA A 216 -6.30 -0.55 25.21
N ILE A 217 -5.54 0.55 25.17
CA ILE A 217 -4.24 0.64 24.48
C ILE A 217 -3.23 -0.34 25.08
N ILE A 218 -3.15 -0.42 26.41
CA ILE A 218 -2.20 -1.29 27.11
C ILE A 218 -2.61 -2.77 26.96
N ASN A 219 -3.89 -3.10 27.24
CA ASN A 219 -4.35 -4.49 27.17
C ASN A 219 -4.28 -5.10 25.78
N HIS A 220 -4.36 -4.30 24.72
CA HIS A 220 -4.21 -4.77 23.33
C HIS A 220 -2.77 -4.63 22.79
N GLY A 221 -1.79 -4.24 23.62
CA GLY A 221 -0.38 -4.15 23.23
C GLY A 221 -0.03 -2.97 22.31
N TYR A 222 -0.87 -1.93 22.25
CA TYR A 222 -0.65 -0.78 21.37
C TYR A 222 0.20 0.34 21.99
N ALA A 223 0.58 0.24 23.27
CA ALA A 223 1.36 1.28 23.95
C ALA A 223 2.67 1.60 23.21
N VAL A 224 3.35 0.58 22.67
CA VAL A 224 4.58 0.74 21.89
C VAL A 224 4.36 1.59 20.63
N LEU A 225 3.22 1.43 19.95
CA LEU A 225 2.90 2.20 18.75
C LEU A 225 2.64 3.67 19.07
N TYR A 226 1.97 3.93 20.21
CA TYR A 226 1.77 5.29 20.72
C TYR A 226 3.09 5.95 21.11
N ASP A 227 3.98 5.22 21.78
CA ASP A 227 5.29 5.73 22.18
C ASP A 227 6.17 6.08 20.97
N ILE A 228 6.22 5.18 19.97
CA ILE A 228 6.92 5.45 18.70
C ILE A 228 6.32 6.67 18.00
N ALA A 229 4.99 6.74 17.91
CA ALA A 229 4.32 7.86 17.25
C ALA A 229 4.60 9.19 17.98
N HIS A 230 4.53 9.20 19.32
CA HIS A 230 4.91 10.37 20.13
C HIS A 230 6.34 10.83 19.82
N LYS A 231 7.31 9.92 19.86
CA LYS A 231 8.73 10.23 19.62
C LYS A 231 8.97 10.75 18.21
N LEU A 232 8.31 10.16 17.18
CA LEU A 232 8.41 10.63 15.80
C LEU A 232 7.82 12.03 15.60
N VAL A 233 6.61 12.25 16.13
CA VAL A 233 5.95 13.56 16.03
C VAL A 233 6.77 14.61 16.75
N LYS A 234 7.20 14.31 18.01
CA LYS A 234 8.02 15.21 18.79
C LYS A 234 9.30 15.59 18.06
N HIS A 235 10.03 14.63 17.53
CA HIS A 235 11.27 14.86 16.78
C HIS A 235 11.02 15.77 15.57
N SER A 236 9.97 15.48 14.80
CA SER A 236 9.62 16.31 13.62
C SER A 236 9.29 17.75 14.00
N VAL A 237 8.54 17.94 15.09
CA VAL A 237 8.18 19.29 15.59
C VAL A 237 9.41 20.02 16.15
N ASP A 238 10.29 19.33 16.88
CA ASP A 238 11.53 19.89 17.41
C ASP A 238 12.47 20.34 16.28
N ASP A 239 12.42 19.65 15.13
CA ASP A 239 13.15 20.03 13.90
C ASP A 239 12.47 21.16 13.10
N GLY A 240 11.33 21.67 13.56
CA GLY A 240 10.59 22.78 12.94
C GLY A 240 9.61 22.37 11.83
N TYR A 241 9.31 21.08 11.67
CA TYR A 241 8.32 20.60 10.72
C TYR A 241 6.91 20.61 11.32
N LEU A 242 5.91 20.94 10.51
CA LEU A 242 4.51 20.80 10.89
C LEU A 242 4.08 19.34 10.74
N VAL A 243 3.45 18.81 11.77
CA VAL A 243 2.85 17.47 11.77
C VAL A 243 1.35 17.63 11.97
N GLY A 244 0.56 17.08 11.03
CA GLY A 244 -0.91 17.04 11.12
C GLY A 244 -1.39 15.62 11.30
N SER A 245 -2.44 15.43 12.09
CA SER A 245 -3.09 14.13 12.24
C SER A 245 -4.01 13.81 11.06
N ARG A 246 -4.10 12.53 10.71
CA ARG A 246 -4.94 12.03 9.61
C ARG A 246 -5.71 10.78 10.06
N GLY A 247 -6.99 10.71 9.67
CA GLY A 247 -7.83 9.56 9.95
C GLY A 247 -8.29 9.47 11.42
N SER A 248 -8.50 8.26 11.91
CA SER A 248 -9.12 7.98 13.21
C SER A 248 -8.29 8.34 14.44
N VAL A 249 -7.01 8.69 14.30
CA VAL A 249 -6.15 9.08 15.43
C VAL A 249 -6.73 10.30 16.18
N GLY A 250 -7.48 11.17 15.51
CA GLY A 250 -8.18 12.30 16.13
C GLY A 250 -9.31 11.92 17.10
N SER A 251 -9.69 10.62 17.19
CA SER A 251 -10.66 10.13 18.17
C SER A 251 -10.01 9.63 19.46
N SER A 252 -8.68 9.57 19.53
CA SER A 252 -7.95 9.15 20.74
C SER A 252 -7.54 10.34 21.60
N PHE A 253 -8.05 10.40 22.82
CA PHE A 253 -7.68 11.41 23.80
C PHE A 253 -6.25 11.18 24.34
N VAL A 254 -5.82 9.92 24.46
CA VAL A 254 -4.43 9.57 24.79
C VAL A 254 -3.48 10.10 23.72
N ALA A 255 -3.82 9.96 22.42
CA ALA A 255 -3.02 10.54 21.34
C ALA A 255 -2.92 12.08 21.42
N CYS A 256 -4.02 12.74 21.85
CA CYS A 256 -4.00 14.17 22.12
C CYS A 256 -3.13 14.50 23.36
N MET A 257 -3.21 13.71 24.41
CA MET A 257 -2.45 13.94 25.64
C MET A 257 -0.96 13.57 25.52
N THR A 258 -0.58 12.80 24.51
CA THR A 258 0.81 12.47 24.18
C THR A 258 1.38 13.29 23.02
N ASP A 259 0.72 14.37 22.62
CA ASP A 259 1.15 15.25 21.52
C ASP A 259 1.28 14.56 20.13
N ILE A 260 0.62 13.40 19.94
CA ILE A 260 0.54 12.74 18.62
C ILE A 260 -0.43 13.48 17.71
N THR A 261 -1.52 14.02 18.28
CA THR A 261 -2.52 14.81 17.56
C THR A 261 -2.89 16.08 18.31
N GLU A 262 -3.30 17.09 17.58
CA GLU A 262 -3.85 18.33 18.15
C GLU A 262 -5.36 18.22 18.42
N VAL A 263 -6.02 17.22 17.85
CA VAL A 263 -7.46 17.04 17.96
C VAL A 263 -7.82 16.53 19.36
N ASN A 264 -8.66 17.29 20.06
CA ASN A 264 -9.21 16.89 21.37
C ASN A 264 -10.59 16.23 21.15
N PRO A 265 -10.73 14.91 21.35
CA PRO A 265 -11.98 14.20 21.09
C PRO A 265 -13.03 14.31 22.17
N LEU A 266 -12.74 14.99 23.27
CA LEU A 266 -13.73 15.23 24.34
C LEU A 266 -14.92 16.04 23.82
N VAL A 267 -16.01 16.03 24.55
CA VAL A 267 -17.15 16.92 24.26
C VAL A 267 -16.71 18.40 24.27
N PRO A 268 -17.40 19.28 23.54
CA PRO A 268 -17.10 20.71 23.54
C PRO A 268 -17.01 21.27 24.96
N HIS A 269 -15.98 22.05 25.24
CA HIS A 269 -15.75 22.58 26.56
C HIS A 269 -14.89 23.86 26.55
N TYR A 270 -15.07 24.66 27.55
CA TYR A 270 -14.14 25.73 27.91
C TYR A 270 -13.09 25.22 28.88
N ARG A 271 -11.85 25.60 28.70
CA ARG A 271 -10.78 25.44 29.72
C ARG A 271 -10.01 26.74 29.89
N CYS A 272 -9.77 27.10 31.15
CA CYS A 272 -8.98 28.27 31.45
C CYS A 272 -7.50 27.96 31.44
N PRO A 273 -6.67 28.64 30.63
CA PRO A 273 -5.23 28.35 30.56
C PRO A 273 -4.50 28.77 31.85
N LYS A 274 -5.09 29.63 32.69
CA LYS A 274 -4.47 30.15 33.92
C LYS A 274 -4.86 29.36 35.17
N CYS A 275 -6.16 29.25 35.48
CA CYS A 275 -6.64 28.59 36.70
C CYS A 275 -7.18 27.18 36.47
N ARG A 276 -7.24 26.71 35.22
CA ARG A 276 -7.71 25.37 34.78
C ARG A 276 -9.19 25.10 35.06
N HIS A 277 -9.98 26.13 35.37
CA HIS A 277 -11.43 26.03 35.42
C HIS A 277 -11.97 25.50 34.10
N THR A 278 -12.89 24.52 34.14
CA THR A 278 -13.44 23.86 32.95
C THR A 278 -14.96 23.81 32.98
N GLU A 279 -15.60 23.92 31.82
CA GLU A 279 -17.04 23.80 31.64
C GLU A 279 -17.32 22.91 30.44
N PHE A 280 -17.89 21.71 30.67
CA PHE A 280 -18.18 20.72 29.62
C PHE A 280 -19.64 20.78 29.18
N PHE A 281 -19.89 20.64 27.85
CA PHE A 281 -21.22 20.62 27.24
C PHE A 281 -21.54 19.23 26.72
N THR A 282 -22.37 18.47 27.45
CA THR A 282 -22.73 17.08 27.15
C THR A 282 -24.11 16.96 26.49
N ASN A 283 -24.80 18.07 26.29
CA ASN A 283 -26.19 18.15 25.80
C ASN A 283 -26.30 18.38 24.29
N ASN A 284 -25.19 18.24 23.54
CA ASN A 284 -25.12 18.53 22.11
C ASN A 284 -25.47 19.98 21.70
N GLU A 285 -25.31 20.93 22.62
CA GLU A 285 -25.54 22.36 22.34
C GLU A 285 -24.58 22.89 21.27
N TYR A 286 -23.34 22.41 21.29
CA TYR A 286 -22.31 22.72 20.28
C TYR A 286 -21.80 21.44 19.65
N ALA A 287 -21.56 21.48 18.33
CA ALA A 287 -20.95 20.36 17.58
C ALA A 287 -19.43 20.27 17.84
N SER A 288 -18.79 21.42 18.03
CA SER A 288 -17.34 21.53 18.24
C SER A 288 -17.04 22.72 19.16
N GLY A 289 -15.91 22.67 19.84
CA GLY A 289 -15.38 23.81 20.58
C GLY A 289 -15.19 25.05 19.70
N PHE A 290 -14.94 24.87 18.41
CA PHE A 290 -14.82 26.00 17.45
C PHE A 290 -16.13 26.80 17.27
N ASP A 291 -17.27 26.16 17.49
CA ASP A 291 -18.60 26.81 17.35
C ASP A 291 -18.98 27.61 18.59
N MET A 292 -18.23 27.50 19.68
CA MET A 292 -18.54 28.13 20.95
C MET A 292 -18.16 29.62 20.94
N PRO A 293 -18.95 30.51 21.56
CA PRO A 293 -18.62 31.93 21.64
C PRO A 293 -17.39 32.18 22.52
N VAL A 294 -16.71 33.31 22.32
CA VAL A 294 -15.59 33.73 23.17
C VAL A 294 -16.12 34.01 24.59
N LYS A 295 -15.43 33.45 25.58
CA LYS A 295 -15.82 33.56 26.99
C LYS A 295 -14.63 33.87 27.89
N LYS A 296 -14.85 34.71 28.91
CA LYS A 296 -13.88 34.92 29.99
C LYS A 296 -14.15 33.98 31.16
N CYS A 297 -13.08 33.49 31.77
CA CYS A 297 -13.16 32.63 32.91
C CYS A 297 -13.87 33.32 34.08
N PRO A 298 -14.88 32.70 34.68
CA PRO A 298 -15.61 33.29 35.81
C PRO A 298 -14.74 33.43 37.08
N GLU A 299 -13.70 32.58 37.23
CA GLU A 299 -12.83 32.56 38.40
C GLU A 299 -11.71 33.61 38.32
N CYS A 300 -11.12 33.84 37.14
CA CYS A 300 -9.90 34.67 37.04
C CYS A 300 -9.92 35.70 35.92
N GLY A 301 -11.01 35.81 35.17
CA GLY A 301 -11.18 36.79 34.10
C GLY A 301 -10.35 36.54 32.80
N THR A 302 -9.50 35.49 32.78
CA THR A 302 -8.70 35.17 31.61
C THR A 302 -9.59 34.63 30.49
N GLU A 303 -9.30 34.92 29.23
CA GLU A 303 -9.99 34.32 28.08
C GLU A 303 -9.81 32.81 28.07
N MET A 304 -10.91 32.07 27.95
CA MET A 304 -10.91 30.61 27.99
C MET A 304 -10.64 30.04 26.59
N VAL A 305 -9.91 28.96 26.57
CA VAL A 305 -9.72 28.14 25.35
C VAL A 305 -11.01 27.37 25.09
N ARG A 306 -11.45 27.37 23.86
CA ARG A 306 -12.59 26.60 23.35
C ARG A 306 -12.05 25.33 22.71
N ASP A 307 -12.43 24.16 23.21
CA ASP A 307 -11.82 22.89 22.85
C ASP A 307 -12.89 21.78 22.77
N GLY A 308 -12.50 20.62 22.25
CA GLY A 308 -13.36 19.43 22.14
C GLY A 308 -14.19 19.33 20.87
N HIS A 309 -14.27 18.10 20.32
CA HIS A 309 -14.93 17.80 19.04
C HIS A 309 -15.94 16.66 19.14
N ASN A 310 -16.23 16.16 20.35
CA ASN A 310 -17.20 15.09 20.64
C ASN A 310 -17.01 13.83 19.76
N ILE A 311 -15.77 13.32 19.70
CA ILE A 311 -15.44 12.14 18.89
C ILE A 311 -15.35 10.91 19.81
N PRO A 312 -16.18 9.87 19.60
CA PRO A 312 -16.13 8.67 20.42
C PRO A 312 -14.88 7.82 20.12
N PHE A 313 -14.26 7.24 21.17
CA PHE A 313 -13.07 6.39 21.03
C PHE A 313 -13.30 5.13 20.22
N ALA A 314 -14.53 4.58 20.21
CA ALA A 314 -14.90 3.42 19.40
C ALA A 314 -14.55 3.57 17.91
N VAL A 315 -14.51 4.80 17.39
CA VAL A 315 -14.08 5.07 16.00
C VAL A 315 -12.61 4.68 15.77
N PHE A 316 -11.74 4.84 16.76
CA PHE A 316 -10.32 4.47 16.65
C PHE A 316 -10.11 2.96 16.71
N MET A 317 -10.80 2.28 17.61
CA MET A 317 -10.60 0.85 17.87
C MET A 317 -11.41 -0.08 16.95
N GLY A 318 -12.28 0.47 16.08
CA GLY A 318 -13.16 -0.35 15.24
C GLY A 318 -14.18 -1.18 16.04
N LEU A 319 -14.40 -0.82 17.29
CA LEU A 319 -15.41 -1.44 18.14
C LEU A 319 -16.78 -0.85 17.79
N HIS A 320 -17.59 -1.64 17.11
CA HIS A 320 -19.01 -1.35 16.82
C HIS A 320 -19.91 -2.13 17.75
#